data_3643eae396ab7446e12d983bb61dd409
#
_entry.id   3643eae396ab7446e12d983bb61dd409
#
_cell.length_a   1.000
_cell.length_b   1.000
_cell.length_c   1.000
_cell.angle_alpha   90.00
_cell.angle_beta   90.00
_cell.angle_gamma   90.00
#
_symmetry.space_group_name_H-M   'P 1'
#
loop_
_entity.id
_entity.type
_entity.pdbx_description
1 polymer ?
#
loop_
_entity_poly.entity_id
_entity_poly.type
_entity_poly.pdbx_seq_one_letter_code
_entity_poly.pdbx_strand_id
1 'polypeptide(L)'
;QQLFEEEGIDTSYIFSDPKNPSGVALITVDAHAENCIVVASGANANLLPSDLAKSEEAIEKADLILMQLEIPMDTVEFVAKMASKKNKRVILNPAPAQTLSATLLRHLYMITPNETEAEMISGVKITDEVSAKKAAQVIMEMGVQNVIVTLGSKGALIYCDSMVDMVPAIKVEAVDTTAAGDIFNGALTVALAEGRDLREAVRFACKASAISVTRVGAQSSVPYRNEVDIFD
;
A
#
# COMPACT_ATOMS: atom_id res chain seq x y z
N GLN A 1 -1.35 19.79 -2.52
CA GLN A 1 0.09 20.01 -2.63
C GLN A 1 0.61 20.75 -1.41
N GLN A 2 -0.01 21.88 -1.03
CA GLN A 2 0.44 22.71 0.11
C GLN A 2 0.64 21.88 1.40
N LEU A 3 -0.30 20.98 1.76
CA LEU A 3 -0.18 20.13 2.94
C LEU A 3 1.07 19.23 2.88
N PHE A 4 1.41 18.68 1.71
CA PHE A 4 2.61 17.87 1.55
C PHE A 4 3.88 18.68 1.72
N GLU A 5 3.90 19.92 1.24
CA GLU A 5 5.03 20.85 1.42
C GLU A 5 5.21 21.25 2.88
N GLU A 6 4.10 21.47 3.62
CA GLU A 6 4.11 21.73 5.07
C GLU A 6 4.68 20.56 5.87
N GLU A 7 4.45 19.33 5.42
CA GLU A 7 5.03 18.10 6.01
C GLU A 7 6.44 17.78 5.49
N GLY A 8 7.04 18.67 4.67
CA GLY A 8 8.40 18.52 4.15
C GLY A 8 8.56 17.48 3.03
N ILE A 9 7.46 17.09 2.38
CA ILE A 9 7.48 16.16 1.25
C ILE A 9 7.88 16.92 -0.02
N ASP A 10 8.85 16.39 -0.79
CA ASP A 10 9.22 16.94 -2.08
C ASP A 10 8.08 16.76 -3.09
N THR A 11 7.47 17.86 -3.51
CA THR A 11 6.35 17.89 -4.45
C THR A 11 6.76 18.20 -5.89
N SER A 12 8.07 18.23 -6.18
CA SER A 12 8.61 18.58 -7.50
C SER A 12 8.14 17.67 -8.64
N TYR A 13 7.72 16.45 -8.28
CA TYR A 13 7.24 15.43 -9.21
C TYR A 13 5.73 15.18 -9.13
N ILE A 14 4.98 16.09 -8.51
CA ILE A 14 3.53 16.10 -8.60
C ILE A 14 3.12 16.79 -9.91
N PHE A 15 2.51 16.03 -10.81
CA PHE A 15 2.06 16.53 -12.10
C PHE A 15 0.66 17.12 -12.01
N SER A 16 0.46 18.27 -12.65
CA SER A 16 -0.85 18.89 -12.78
C SER A 16 -1.45 18.58 -14.14
N ASP A 17 -2.70 18.13 -14.18
CA ASP A 17 -3.47 18.02 -15.41
C ASP A 17 -4.35 19.26 -15.60
N PRO A 18 -4.09 20.10 -16.63
CA PRO A 18 -4.87 21.33 -16.83
C PRO A 18 -6.28 21.08 -17.36
N LYS A 19 -6.62 19.85 -17.75
CA LYS A 19 -7.90 19.50 -18.39
C LYS A 19 -8.84 18.73 -17.48
N ASN A 20 -8.31 18.06 -16.46
CA ASN A 20 -9.09 17.22 -15.59
C ASN A 20 -8.88 17.59 -14.12
N PRO A 21 -9.93 17.56 -13.29
CA PRO A 21 -9.81 17.75 -11.85
C PRO A 21 -9.05 16.56 -11.24
N SER A 22 -8.54 16.74 -10.05
CA SER A 22 -8.03 15.63 -9.23
C SER A 22 -9.09 14.54 -9.03
N GLY A 23 -8.66 13.32 -8.78
CA GLY A 23 -9.57 12.23 -8.46
C GLY A 23 -10.42 12.54 -7.21
N VAL A 24 -11.65 12.03 -7.21
CA VAL A 24 -12.60 12.20 -6.10
C VAL A 24 -13.17 10.84 -5.74
N ALA A 25 -13.16 10.51 -4.45
CA ALA A 25 -13.84 9.36 -3.90
C ALA A 25 -15.13 9.80 -3.18
N LEU A 26 -16.28 9.25 -3.56
CA LEU A 26 -17.53 9.39 -2.86
C LEU A 26 -17.71 8.17 -1.96
N ILE A 27 -17.65 8.39 -0.65
CA ILE A 27 -17.75 7.33 0.34
C ILE A 27 -19.13 7.39 0.96
N THR A 28 -19.90 6.31 0.82
CA THR A 28 -21.20 6.14 1.49
C THR A 28 -21.04 5.09 2.56
N VAL A 29 -21.40 5.42 3.79
CA VAL A 29 -21.36 4.50 4.93
C VAL A 29 -22.80 4.18 5.32
N ASP A 30 -23.13 2.90 5.45
CA ASP A 30 -24.45 2.45 5.87
C ASP A 30 -24.59 2.38 7.42
N ALA A 31 -25.79 1.98 7.88
CA ALA A 31 -26.09 1.87 9.31
C ALA A 31 -25.31 0.73 10.02
N HIS A 32 -24.65 -0.15 9.28
CA HIS A 32 -23.82 -1.23 9.79
C HIS A 32 -22.33 -0.91 9.73
N ALA A 33 -21.98 0.37 9.42
CA ALA A 33 -20.62 0.85 9.20
C ALA A 33 -19.92 0.17 7.99
N GLU A 34 -20.66 -0.42 7.07
CA GLU A 34 -20.13 -0.85 5.79
C GLU A 34 -20.01 0.33 4.83
N ASN A 35 -18.90 0.42 4.12
CA ASN A 35 -18.68 1.51 3.17
C ASN A 35 -18.77 1.02 1.72
N CYS A 36 -19.34 1.88 0.88
CA CYS A 36 -19.30 1.76 -0.57
C CYS A 36 -18.57 2.98 -1.13
N ILE A 37 -17.52 2.74 -1.91
CA ILE A 37 -16.66 3.81 -2.44
C ILE A 37 -16.83 3.86 -3.95
N VAL A 38 -17.26 5.01 -4.48
CA VAL A 38 -17.28 5.29 -5.91
C VAL A 38 -16.15 6.27 -6.23
N VAL A 39 -15.21 5.85 -7.06
CA VAL A 39 -14.05 6.65 -7.43
C VAL A 39 -14.21 7.20 -8.84
N ALA A 40 -14.07 8.52 -8.96
CA ALA A 40 -13.82 9.20 -10.22
C ALA A 40 -12.32 9.51 -10.30
N SER A 41 -11.58 8.79 -11.12
CA SER A 41 -10.11 8.86 -11.15
C SER A 41 -9.55 10.23 -11.55
N GLY A 42 -10.30 11.03 -12.34
CA GLY A 42 -9.86 12.36 -12.75
C GLY A 42 -8.48 12.36 -13.40
N ALA A 43 -7.62 13.28 -12.97
CA ALA A 43 -6.26 13.42 -13.46
C ALA A 43 -5.39 12.17 -13.23
N ASN A 44 -5.68 11.36 -12.20
CA ASN A 44 -4.91 10.13 -11.94
C ASN A 44 -4.96 9.16 -13.12
N ALA A 45 -6.11 9.06 -13.83
CA ALA A 45 -6.25 8.21 -15.00
C ALA A 45 -5.40 8.65 -16.21
N ASN A 46 -4.85 9.85 -16.18
CA ASN A 46 -4.07 10.44 -17.27
C ASN A 46 -2.56 10.45 -17.02
N LEU A 47 -2.10 9.89 -15.91
CA LEU A 47 -0.66 9.77 -15.64
C LEU A 47 -0.08 8.65 -16.54
N LEU A 48 0.58 9.03 -17.62
CA LEU A 48 1.14 8.11 -18.61
C LEU A 48 2.63 7.84 -18.38
N PRO A 49 3.19 6.73 -18.89
CA PRO A 49 4.63 6.45 -18.83
C PRO A 49 5.49 7.58 -19.39
N SER A 50 5.02 8.30 -20.42
CA SER A 50 5.70 9.46 -21.01
C SER A 50 5.89 10.62 -20.05
N ASP A 51 4.99 10.80 -19.09
CA ASP A 51 5.05 11.88 -18.11
C ASP A 51 6.15 11.64 -17.08
N LEU A 52 6.50 10.37 -16.87
CA LEU A 52 7.48 9.92 -15.88
C LEU A 52 8.94 10.10 -16.32
N ALA A 53 9.19 10.50 -17.56
CA ALA A 53 10.57 10.75 -18.04
C ALA A 53 11.33 11.77 -17.16
N LYS A 54 10.60 12.73 -16.58
CA LYS A 54 11.19 13.72 -15.64
C LYS A 54 11.43 13.18 -14.23
N SER A 55 10.79 12.06 -13.89
CA SER A 55 10.88 11.43 -12.55
C SER A 55 11.92 10.32 -12.49
N GLU A 56 12.59 9.99 -13.60
CA GLU A 56 13.55 8.89 -13.65
C GLU A 56 14.69 9.08 -12.63
N GLU A 57 15.19 10.31 -12.48
CA GLU A 57 16.22 10.64 -11.51
C GLU A 57 15.74 10.45 -10.06
N ALA A 58 14.49 10.82 -9.76
CA ALA A 58 13.90 10.59 -8.43
C ALA A 58 13.79 9.10 -8.12
N ILE A 59 13.36 8.30 -9.09
CA ILE A 59 13.28 6.85 -8.96
C ILE A 59 14.66 6.22 -8.75
N GLU A 60 15.68 6.72 -9.43
CA GLU A 60 17.07 6.27 -9.26
C GLU A 60 17.64 6.58 -7.87
N LYS A 61 17.26 7.71 -7.28
CA LYS A 61 17.70 8.14 -5.94
C LYS A 61 16.92 7.49 -4.81
N ALA A 62 15.71 7.00 -5.07
CA ALA A 62 14.87 6.40 -4.05
C ALA A 62 15.46 5.09 -3.51
N ASP A 63 15.29 4.83 -2.23
CA ASP A 63 15.60 3.54 -1.59
C ASP A 63 14.49 2.52 -1.83
N LEU A 64 13.24 3.01 -1.81
CA LEU A 64 12.01 2.26 -2.00
C LEU A 64 11.04 3.06 -2.85
N ILE A 65 10.21 2.35 -3.62
CA ILE A 65 9.13 2.93 -4.41
C ILE A 65 7.84 2.28 -3.96
N LEU A 66 6.92 3.08 -3.46
CA LEU A 66 5.58 2.64 -3.07
C LEU A 66 4.57 3.08 -4.13
N MET A 67 3.74 2.15 -4.58
CA MET A 67 2.68 2.40 -5.56
C MET A 67 1.35 1.78 -5.13
N GLN A 68 0.28 2.34 -5.67
CA GLN A 68 -1.08 1.79 -5.66
C GLN A 68 -1.55 1.54 -7.09
N LEU A 69 -2.82 1.14 -7.26
CA LEU A 69 -3.45 0.88 -8.57
C LEU A 69 -4.49 1.96 -8.94
N GLU A 70 -4.35 3.17 -8.43
CA GLU A 70 -5.23 4.30 -8.76
C GLU A 70 -4.76 5.11 -9.98
N ILE A 71 -3.71 4.66 -10.64
CA ILE A 71 -3.18 5.19 -11.91
C ILE A 71 -3.25 4.10 -12.99
N PRO A 72 -3.06 4.42 -14.29
CA PRO A 72 -3.09 3.42 -15.33
C PRO A 72 -2.13 2.26 -15.11
N MET A 73 -2.59 1.03 -15.33
CA MET A 73 -1.79 -0.19 -15.15
C MET A 73 -0.50 -0.16 -15.96
N ASP A 74 -0.55 0.36 -17.18
CA ASP A 74 0.63 0.50 -18.05
C ASP A 74 1.72 1.35 -17.37
N THR A 75 1.30 2.35 -16.61
CA THR A 75 2.22 3.22 -15.85
C THR A 75 2.81 2.49 -14.64
N VAL A 76 1.99 1.73 -13.91
CA VAL A 76 2.45 0.87 -12.81
C VAL A 76 3.47 -0.15 -13.30
N GLU A 77 3.17 -0.86 -14.39
CA GLU A 77 4.08 -1.85 -15.00
C GLU A 77 5.38 -1.21 -15.51
N PHE A 78 5.28 -0.02 -16.11
CA PHE A 78 6.43 0.73 -16.58
C PHE A 78 7.38 1.09 -15.42
N VAL A 79 6.84 1.65 -14.32
CA VAL A 79 7.63 2.02 -13.14
C VAL A 79 8.25 0.78 -12.49
N ALA A 80 7.46 -0.27 -12.27
CA ALA A 80 7.96 -1.50 -11.66
C ALA A 80 9.14 -2.11 -12.45
N LYS A 81 8.99 -2.18 -13.78
CA LYS A 81 10.03 -2.68 -14.68
C LYS A 81 11.27 -1.80 -14.70
N MET A 82 11.11 -0.47 -14.73
CA MET A 82 12.21 0.50 -14.71
C MET A 82 12.98 0.41 -13.39
N ALA A 83 12.28 0.43 -12.28
CA ALA A 83 12.84 0.35 -10.94
C ALA A 83 13.60 -0.97 -10.71
N SER A 84 13.01 -2.09 -11.11
CA SER A 84 13.64 -3.42 -11.03
C SER A 84 14.96 -3.48 -11.83
N LYS A 85 15.01 -2.89 -13.02
CA LYS A 85 16.26 -2.79 -13.81
C LYS A 85 17.36 -1.98 -13.12
N LYS A 86 16.97 -1.04 -12.25
CA LYS A 86 17.87 -0.19 -11.47
C LYS A 86 18.14 -0.76 -10.07
N ASN A 87 17.75 -2.02 -9.81
CA ASN A 87 17.86 -2.71 -8.52
C ASN A 87 17.15 -1.96 -7.37
N LYS A 88 16.07 -1.26 -7.67
CA LYS A 88 15.24 -0.59 -6.67
C LYS A 88 14.13 -1.51 -6.18
N ARG A 89 13.83 -1.44 -4.90
CA ARG A 89 12.76 -2.23 -4.28
C ARG A 89 11.42 -1.56 -4.51
N VAL A 90 10.48 -2.27 -5.13
CA VAL A 90 9.13 -1.79 -5.39
C VAL A 90 8.14 -2.48 -4.47
N ILE A 91 7.36 -1.71 -3.75
CA ILE A 91 6.24 -2.15 -2.92
C ILE A 91 4.96 -1.76 -3.65
N LEU A 92 4.07 -2.70 -3.87
CA LEU A 92 2.75 -2.45 -4.46
C LEU A 92 1.65 -2.74 -3.43
N ASN A 93 0.87 -1.72 -3.10
CA ASN A 93 -0.43 -1.91 -2.50
C ASN A 93 -1.46 -2.12 -3.63
N PRO A 94 -2.04 -3.32 -3.81
CA PRO A 94 -2.86 -3.63 -4.97
C PRO A 94 -4.30 -3.13 -4.81
N ALA A 95 -4.46 -1.90 -4.34
CA ALA A 95 -5.73 -1.20 -4.16
C ALA A 95 -5.94 -0.16 -5.28
N PRO A 96 -7.15 -0.10 -5.88
CA PRO A 96 -8.29 -1.02 -5.71
C PRO A 96 -8.02 -2.41 -6.32
N ALA A 97 -8.74 -3.41 -5.79
CA ALA A 97 -8.58 -4.80 -6.20
C ALA A 97 -8.77 -5.00 -7.71
N GLN A 98 -7.77 -5.57 -8.36
CA GLN A 98 -7.81 -5.95 -9.78
C GLN A 98 -6.84 -7.08 -10.08
N THR A 99 -7.01 -7.71 -11.24
CA THR A 99 -6.12 -8.79 -11.69
C THR A 99 -4.75 -8.23 -12.07
N LEU A 100 -3.69 -8.92 -11.66
CA LEU A 100 -2.32 -8.52 -11.94
C LEU A 100 -1.63 -9.51 -12.88
N SER A 101 -0.79 -8.99 -13.76
CA SER A 101 0.02 -9.84 -14.64
C SER A 101 1.18 -10.46 -13.85
N ALA A 102 1.53 -11.71 -14.16
CA ALA A 102 2.73 -12.35 -13.63
C ALA A 102 4.02 -11.57 -14.02
N THR A 103 3.96 -10.78 -15.09
CA THR A 103 5.06 -9.92 -15.51
C THR A 103 5.28 -8.78 -14.50
N LEU A 104 4.20 -8.12 -14.04
CA LEU A 104 4.28 -7.10 -13.01
C LEU A 104 4.81 -7.70 -11.71
N LEU A 105 4.22 -8.81 -11.24
CA LEU A 105 4.55 -9.41 -9.96
C LEU A 105 6.04 -9.78 -9.83
N ARG A 106 6.69 -10.22 -10.90
CA ARG A 106 8.13 -10.52 -10.92
C ARG A 106 9.05 -9.30 -10.75
N HIS A 107 8.54 -8.10 -10.94
CA HIS A 107 9.30 -6.86 -10.73
C HIS A 107 9.11 -6.27 -9.32
N LEU A 108 8.24 -6.88 -8.51
CA LEU A 108 7.95 -6.40 -7.16
C LEU A 108 8.88 -7.02 -6.12
N TYR A 109 9.42 -6.17 -5.26
CA TYR A 109 10.04 -6.62 -4.01
C TYR A 109 8.97 -7.09 -3.03
N MET A 110 7.82 -6.41 -2.99
CA MET A 110 6.76 -6.72 -2.03
C MET A 110 5.38 -6.34 -2.59
N ILE A 111 4.38 -7.11 -2.19
CA ILE A 111 2.97 -6.79 -2.39
C ILE A 111 2.22 -6.85 -1.05
N THR A 112 1.29 -5.93 -0.84
CA THR A 112 0.58 -5.77 0.45
C THR A 112 -0.94 -5.83 0.29
N PRO A 113 -1.51 -6.94 -0.21
CA PRO A 113 -2.94 -7.07 -0.39
C PRO A 113 -3.68 -7.19 0.95
N ASN A 114 -4.93 -6.70 0.98
CA ASN A 114 -5.92 -7.11 1.97
C ASN A 114 -6.53 -8.48 1.62
N GLU A 115 -7.48 -8.99 2.44
CA GLU A 115 -8.12 -10.29 2.21
C GLU A 115 -8.77 -10.36 0.81
N THR A 116 -9.55 -9.36 0.43
CA THR A 116 -10.27 -9.31 -0.87
C THR A 116 -9.30 -9.23 -2.04
N GLU A 117 -8.27 -8.40 -1.95
CA GLU A 117 -7.23 -8.25 -2.97
C GLU A 117 -6.43 -9.54 -3.13
N ALA A 118 -6.05 -10.17 -2.02
CA ALA A 118 -5.34 -11.45 -2.04
C ALA A 118 -6.20 -12.57 -2.63
N GLU A 119 -7.50 -12.62 -2.32
CA GLU A 119 -8.45 -13.55 -2.95
C GLU A 119 -8.52 -13.35 -4.46
N MET A 120 -8.63 -12.10 -4.93
CA MET A 120 -8.71 -11.78 -6.35
C MET A 120 -7.45 -12.17 -7.11
N ILE A 121 -6.26 -11.91 -6.53
CA ILE A 121 -4.97 -12.19 -7.17
C ILE A 121 -4.68 -13.70 -7.17
N SER A 122 -4.92 -14.38 -6.04
CA SER A 122 -4.58 -15.80 -5.85
C SER A 122 -5.64 -16.78 -6.34
N GLY A 123 -6.91 -16.35 -6.41
CA GLY A 123 -8.06 -17.23 -6.60
C GLY A 123 -8.41 -18.08 -5.38
N VAL A 124 -7.76 -17.86 -4.24
CA VAL A 124 -7.97 -18.60 -2.98
C VAL A 124 -8.83 -17.77 -2.04
N LYS A 125 -10.00 -18.28 -1.65
CA LYS A 125 -10.86 -17.62 -0.67
C LYS A 125 -10.22 -17.65 0.72
N ILE A 126 -10.17 -16.49 1.38
CA ILE A 126 -9.57 -16.33 2.72
C ILE A 126 -10.67 -16.33 3.77
N THR A 127 -10.65 -17.32 4.65
CA THR A 127 -11.59 -17.47 5.77
C THR A 127 -10.87 -17.57 7.13
N ASP A 128 -9.60 -17.93 7.10
CA ASP A 128 -8.76 -18.15 8.26
C ASP A 128 -7.26 -17.96 7.92
N GLU A 129 -6.40 -18.16 8.90
CA GLU A 129 -4.95 -18.04 8.73
C GLU A 129 -4.38 -19.06 7.74
N VAL A 130 -4.95 -20.27 7.67
CA VAL A 130 -4.46 -21.32 6.78
C VAL A 130 -4.72 -20.95 5.32
N SER A 131 -5.92 -20.48 5.02
CA SER A 131 -6.30 -20.00 3.69
C SER A 131 -5.54 -18.72 3.30
N ALA A 132 -5.27 -17.82 4.26
CA ALA A 132 -4.43 -16.65 4.04
C ALA A 132 -2.98 -17.04 3.66
N LYS A 133 -2.39 -18.01 4.36
CA LYS A 133 -1.06 -18.56 4.00
C LYS A 133 -1.08 -19.18 2.61
N LYS A 134 -2.16 -19.90 2.27
CA LYS A 134 -2.30 -20.50 0.94
C LYS A 134 -2.40 -19.44 -0.15
N ALA A 135 -3.19 -18.38 0.05
CA ALA A 135 -3.29 -17.25 -0.87
C ALA A 135 -1.92 -16.57 -1.06
N ALA A 136 -1.22 -16.28 0.03
CA ALA A 136 0.10 -15.67 0.00
C ALA A 136 1.12 -16.56 -0.73
N GLN A 137 1.10 -17.87 -0.53
CA GLN A 137 1.94 -18.82 -1.24
C GLN A 137 1.71 -18.74 -2.76
N VAL A 138 0.45 -18.77 -3.20
CA VAL A 138 0.11 -18.67 -4.64
C VAL A 138 0.62 -17.36 -5.22
N ILE A 139 0.43 -16.23 -4.52
CA ILE A 139 0.92 -14.93 -4.98
C ILE A 139 2.45 -14.93 -5.10
N MET A 140 3.15 -15.51 -4.13
CA MET A 140 4.61 -15.61 -4.16
C MET A 140 5.10 -16.50 -5.31
N GLU A 141 4.41 -17.61 -5.60
CA GLU A 141 4.71 -18.49 -6.74
C GLU A 141 4.54 -17.79 -8.11
N MET A 142 3.76 -16.67 -8.16
CA MET A 142 3.66 -15.82 -9.36
C MET A 142 4.89 -14.92 -9.56
N GLY A 143 5.82 -14.85 -8.58
CA GLY A 143 7.14 -14.27 -8.73
C GLY A 143 7.47 -13.06 -7.87
N VAL A 144 6.57 -12.60 -6.98
CA VAL A 144 6.89 -11.56 -6.01
C VAL A 144 7.76 -12.11 -4.88
N GLN A 145 8.67 -11.28 -4.31
CA GLN A 145 9.63 -11.76 -3.31
C GLN A 145 9.04 -11.83 -1.89
N ASN A 146 8.14 -10.91 -1.54
CA ASN A 146 7.53 -10.84 -0.21
C ASN A 146 6.04 -10.53 -0.34
N VAL A 147 5.20 -11.23 0.40
CA VAL A 147 3.76 -11.00 0.47
C VAL A 147 3.39 -10.66 1.90
N ILE A 148 2.73 -9.51 2.10
CA ILE A 148 2.17 -9.12 3.39
C ILE A 148 0.67 -9.04 3.23
N VAL A 149 -0.07 -10.00 3.77
CA VAL A 149 -1.54 -9.97 3.72
C VAL A 149 -2.06 -9.24 4.94
N THR A 150 -2.72 -8.09 4.76
CA THR A 150 -3.37 -7.38 5.85
C THR A 150 -4.72 -8.02 6.17
N LEU A 151 -4.96 -8.33 7.44
CA LEU A 151 -6.11 -9.09 7.94
C LEU A 151 -6.95 -8.29 8.94
N GLY A 152 -6.97 -6.96 8.77
CA GLY A 152 -7.72 -6.04 9.63
C GLY A 152 -7.37 -6.21 11.11
N SER A 153 -8.38 -6.42 11.94
CA SER A 153 -8.21 -6.59 13.40
C SER A 153 -7.43 -7.83 13.81
N LYS A 154 -7.11 -8.74 12.89
CA LYS A 154 -6.25 -9.90 13.16
C LYS A 154 -4.77 -9.58 13.01
N GLY A 155 -4.42 -8.48 12.31
CA GLY A 155 -3.04 -8.05 12.06
C GLY A 155 -2.59 -8.27 10.62
N ALA A 156 -1.36 -8.74 10.41
CA ALA A 156 -0.80 -8.97 9.10
C ALA A 156 -0.01 -10.28 9.04
N LEU A 157 -0.19 -11.03 7.96
CA LEU A 157 0.56 -12.23 7.65
C LEU A 157 1.78 -11.84 6.79
N ILE A 158 2.97 -12.19 7.25
CA ILE A 158 4.21 -12.13 6.46
C ILE A 158 4.41 -13.49 5.79
N TYR A 159 4.66 -13.49 4.49
CA TYR A 159 5.01 -14.67 3.73
C TYR A 159 6.17 -14.37 2.78
N CYS A 160 7.32 -14.96 3.04
CA CYS A 160 8.52 -14.87 2.21
C CYS A 160 9.36 -16.14 2.35
N ASP A 161 10.41 -16.29 1.54
CA ASP A 161 11.28 -17.49 1.56
C ASP A 161 11.87 -17.81 2.94
N SER A 162 12.20 -16.78 3.72
CA SER A 162 12.85 -16.93 5.02
C SER A 162 11.89 -17.02 6.20
N MET A 163 10.62 -16.67 6.01
CA MET A 163 9.69 -16.52 7.14
C MET A 163 8.23 -16.61 6.71
N VAL A 164 7.44 -17.34 7.52
CA VAL A 164 5.98 -17.26 7.50
C VAL A 164 5.54 -16.96 8.93
N ASP A 165 5.05 -15.75 9.17
CA ASP A 165 4.75 -15.27 10.53
C ASP A 165 3.50 -14.39 10.57
N MET A 166 2.78 -14.45 11.67
CA MET A 166 1.64 -13.58 11.96
C MET A 166 2.06 -12.48 12.93
N VAL A 167 1.95 -11.24 12.48
CA VAL A 167 2.09 -10.07 13.35
C VAL A 167 0.70 -9.67 13.82
N PRO A 168 0.36 -9.82 15.10
CA PRO A 168 -0.97 -9.50 15.60
C PRO A 168 -1.25 -8.00 15.54
N ALA A 169 -2.51 -7.63 15.28
CA ALA A 169 -2.95 -6.26 15.42
C ALA A 169 -2.95 -5.83 16.89
N ILE A 170 -2.76 -4.54 17.11
CA ILE A 170 -3.00 -3.95 18.42
C ILE A 170 -4.49 -3.70 18.56
N LYS A 171 -5.05 -4.14 19.67
CA LYS A 171 -6.48 -3.99 19.94
C LYS A 171 -6.81 -2.55 20.33
N VAL A 172 -7.62 -1.92 19.52
CA VAL A 172 -8.13 -0.57 19.72
C VAL A 172 -9.64 -0.54 19.41
N GLU A 173 -10.31 0.50 19.91
CA GLU A 173 -11.68 0.80 19.50
C GLU A 173 -11.64 1.61 18.20
N ALA A 174 -12.02 1.00 17.08
CA ALA A 174 -11.99 1.64 15.78
C ALA A 174 -13.18 2.61 15.66
N VAL A 175 -12.88 3.83 15.21
CA VAL A 175 -13.85 4.91 14.92
C VAL A 175 -14.05 5.05 13.41
N ASP A 176 -12.94 5.02 12.65
CA ASP A 176 -12.95 5.18 11.20
C ASP A 176 -11.77 4.39 10.61
N THR A 177 -12.03 3.50 9.66
CA THR A 177 -11.00 2.68 9.01
C THR A 177 -10.51 3.26 7.69
N THR A 178 -10.94 4.47 7.34
CA THR A 178 -10.49 5.17 6.13
C THR A 178 -8.98 5.35 6.15
N ALA A 179 -8.34 5.05 5.03
CA ALA A 179 -6.89 5.13 4.82
C ALA A 179 -6.03 4.24 5.75
N ALA A 180 -6.60 3.32 6.52
CA ALA A 180 -5.82 2.42 7.39
C ALA A 180 -4.77 1.61 6.61
N GLY A 181 -5.11 1.15 5.40
CA GLY A 181 -4.20 0.47 4.49
C GLY A 181 -3.09 1.39 3.96
N ASP A 182 -3.42 2.64 3.63
CA ASP A 182 -2.45 3.63 3.14
C ASP A 182 -1.42 3.96 4.23
N ILE A 183 -1.89 4.16 5.46
CA ILE A 183 -1.05 4.44 6.63
C ILE A 183 -0.18 3.23 6.96
N PHE A 184 -0.72 2.02 6.89
CA PHE A 184 0.06 0.79 7.02
C PHE A 184 1.20 0.75 6.00
N ASN A 185 0.91 0.97 4.73
CA ASN A 185 1.89 0.93 3.65
C ASN A 185 2.95 2.04 3.75
N GLY A 186 2.54 3.26 4.12
CA GLY A 186 3.46 4.36 4.36
C GLY A 186 4.43 4.06 5.51
N ALA A 187 3.90 3.63 6.66
CA ALA A 187 4.70 3.28 7.83
C ALA A 187 5.63 2.07 7.58
N LEU A 188 5.15 1.04 6.87
CA LEU A 188 5.95 -0.11 6.45
C LEU A 188 7.14 0.32 5.60
N THR A 189 6.86 1.18 4.61
CA THR A 189 7.89 1.68 3.67
C THR A 189 8.96 2.49 4.41
N VAL A 190 8.56 3.38 5.33
CA VAL A 190 9.49 4.15 6.16
C VAL A 190 10.35 3.23 7.03
N ALA A 191 9.74 2.27 7.73
CA ALA A 191 10.47 1.36 8.58
C ALA A 191 11.50 0.50 7.82
N LEU A 192 11.15 0.05 6.61
CA LEU A 192 12.07 -0.67 5.71
C LEU A 192 13.19 0.21 5.16
N ALA A 193 12.91 1.49 4.89
CA ALA A 193 13.93 2.46 4.47
C ALA A 193 14.92 2.78 5.60
N GLU A 194 14.46 2.76 6.84
CA GLU A 194 15.31 2.89 8.04
C GLU A 194 16.15 1.64 8.35
N GLY A 195 15.99 0.56 7.59
CA GLY A 195 16.75 -0.68 7.74
C GLY A 195 16.23 -1.61 8.84
N ARG A 196 15.00 -1.44 9.31
CA ARG A 196 14.38 -2.41 10.24
C ARG A 196 14.19 -3.75 9.53
N ASP A 197 14.24 -4.83 10.29
CA ASP A 197 13.88 -6.14 9.75
C ASP A 197 12.38 -6.18 9.38
N LEU A 198 12.01 -7.15 8.54
CA LEU A 198 10.67 -7.22 7.99
C LEU A 198 9.58 -7.34 9.07
N ARG A 199 9.82 -8.12 10.11
CA ARG A 199 8.86 -8.33 11.20
C ARG A 199 8.68 -7.05 12.02
N GLU A 200 9.75 -6.36 12.34
CA GLU A 200 9.72 -5.06 13.04
C GLU A 200 9.04 -3.99 12.19
N ALA A 201 9.31 -3.95 10.87
CA ALA A 201 8.67 -3.02 9.96
C ALA A 201 7.15 -3.25 9.86
N VAL A 202 6.71 -4.50 9.75
CA VAL A 202 5.27 -4.84 9.76
C VAL A 202 4.63 -4.51 11.11
N ARG A 203 5.32 -4.77 12.23
CA ARG A 203 4.82 -4.39 13.57
C ARG A 203 4.66 -2.88 13.71
N PHE A 204 5.62 -2.10 13.23
CA PHE A 204 5.54 -0.64 13.21
C PHE A 204 4.37 -0.15 12.36
N ALA A 205 4.15 -0.75 11.19
CA ALA A 205 3.01 -0.46 10.33
C ALA A 205 1.67 -0.78 10.99
N CYS A 206 1.57 -1.91 11.69
CA CYS A 206 0.38 -2.26 12.47
C CYS A 206 0.10 -1.24 13.58
N LYS A 207 1.13 -0.73 14.27
CA LYS A 207 0.99 0.34 15.28
C LYS A 207 0.43 1.62 14.67
N ALA A 208 1.01 2.08 13.57
CA ALA A 208 0.56 3.30 12.89
C ALA A 208 -0.89 3.18 12.41
N SER A 209 -1.25 2.06 11.80
CA SER A 209 -2.61 1.78 11.37
C SER A 209 -3.59 1.67 12.55
N ALA A 210 -3.18 1.06 13.67
CA ALA A 210 -4.02 0.97 14.88
C ALA A 210 -4.33 2.35 15.47
N ILE A 211 -3.36 3.26 15.51
CA ILE A 211 -3.59 4.64 15.95
C ILE A 211 -4.57 5.34 14.99
N SER A 212 -4.37 5.22 13.69
CA SER A 212 -5.19 5.92 12.71
C SER A 212 -6.66 5.57 12.78
N VAL A 213 -7.00 4.29 12.96
CA VAL A 213 -8.41 3.87 13.02
C VAL A 213 -9.16 4.36 14.27
N THR A 214 -8.46 4.92 15.26
CA THR A 214 -9.09 5.60 16.41
C THR A 214 -9.48 7.05 16.13
N ARG A 215 -9.21 7.56 14.91
CA ARG A 215 -9.40 8.96 14.50
C ARG A 215 -10.26 9.02 13.26
N VAL A 216 -11.00 10.13 13.09
CA VAL A 216 -11.84 10.36 11.92
C VAL A 216 -11.03 10.96 10.78
N GLY A 217 -11.26 10.46 9.56
CA GLY A 217 -10.72 11.00 8.31
C GLY A 217 -9.46 10.30 7.81
N ALA A 218 -9.03 10.64 6.61
CA ALA A 218 -7.87 10.05 5.94
C ALA A 218 -6.55 10.70 6.41
N GLN A 219 -6.21 11.87 5.85
CA GLN A 219 -4.95 12.56 6.19
C GLN A 219 -4.89 13.03 7.66
N SER A 220 -6.03 13.43 8.22
CA SER A 220 -6.12 13.87 9.63
C SER A 220 -5.91 12.75 10.64
N SER A 221 -6.04 11.49 10.23
CA SER A 221 -5.85 10.33 11.11
C SER A 221 -4.40 9.86 11.18
N VAL A 222 -3.53 10.31 10.26
CA VAL A 222 -2.12 9.88 10.20
C VAL A 222 -1.39 10.23 11.50
N PRO A 223 -0.80 9.24 12.20
CA PRO A 223 -0.04 9.51 13.41
C PRO A 223 1.34 10.08 13.08
N TYR A 224 1.84 10.96 13.95
CA TYR A 224 3.23 11.34 13.93
C TYR A 224 4.14 10.23 14.46
N ARG A 225 5.39 10.26 14.04
CA ARG A 225 6.41 9.27 14.40
C ARG A 225 6.51 8.99 15.91
N ASN A 226 6.58 10.04 16.72
CA ASN A 226 6.67 9.93 18.17
C ASN A 226 5.47 9.24 18.80
N GLU A 227 4.28 9.36 18.22
CA GLU A 227 3.08 8.66 18.68
C GLU A 227 3.20 7.15 18.44
N VAL A 228 3.70 6.75 17.25
CA VAL A 228 3.88 5.34 16.90
C VAL A 228 4.98 4.68 17.73
N ASP A 229 6.07 5.42 18.02
CA ASP A 229 7.21 4.88 18.78
C ASP A 229 6.84 4.56 20.24
N ILE A 230 5.92 5.31 20.84
CA ILE A 230 5.49 5.11 22.25
C ILE A 230 4.21 4.28 22.39
N PHE A 231 3.57 3.91 21.28
CA PHE A 231 2.31 3.15 21.29
C PHE A 231 2.58 1.66 21.56
N ASP A 232 1.98 1.12 22.64
CA ASP A 232 2.13 -0.27 23.09
C ASP A 232 0.84 -1.09 22.89
#